data_1c8ed845b6d987ac0d342eb0cd03c68b
#
_entry.id   1c8ed845b6d987ac0d342eb0cd03c68b
#
_cell.length_a   1.000
_cell.length_b   1.000
_cell.length_c   1.000
_cell.angle_alpha   90.00
_cell.angle_beta   90.00
_cell.angle_gamma   90.00
#
_symmetry.space_group_name_H-M   'P 1'
#
loop_
_entity.id
_entity.type
_entity.pdbx_description
1 polymer ?
#
loop_
_entity_poly.entity_id
_entity_poly.type
_entity_poly.pdbx_seq_one_letter_code
_entity_poly.pdbx_strand_id
1 'polypeptide(L)'
;MLRHYIKMAMRHLLKNKIQNLISIVGLSVGILCFSICLYCSRFISEVDSCFSNKELIADINLCTTRGDLYFGIPATTIEELRKLRFDEVQDFTFTVYPRERSYNVEIKEGKELPYDHLMTMEVDSLFRKVFTPRILQGSWEVASNTPNAIILTRSLAKRIFGESENPIGKRMILTQRLFTAPDTTP
;
A
#
# COMPACT_ATOMS: atom_id res chain seq x y z
N MET A 1 -46.39 16.92 29.66
CA MET A 1 -46.11 17.92 28.60
C MET A 1 -45.43 17.26 27.41
N LEU A 2 -44.30 16.54 27.55
CA LEU A 2 -43.54 15.93 26.45
C LEU A 2 -44.38 15.02 25.53
N ARG A 3 -45.24 14.17 26.08
CA ARG A 3 -46.14 13.26 25.35
C ARG A 3 -47.12 14.00 24.41
N HIS A 4 -47.55 15.19 24.77
CA HIS A 4 -48.45 16.01 23.94
C HIS A 4 -47.71 16.58 22.73
N TYR A 5 -46.46 17.07 22.93
CA TYR A 5 -45.65 17.59 21.85
C TYR A 5 -45.23 16.50 20.84
N ILE A 6 -44.91 15.30 21.32
CA ILE A 6 -44.61 14.15 20.46
C ILE A 6 -45.83 13.78 19.60
N LYS A 7 -47.03 13.74 20.19
CA LYS A 7 -48.25 13.40 19.47
C LYS A 7 -48.61 14.47 18.41
N MET A 8 -48.36 15.74 18.70
CA MET A 8 -48.58 16.85 17.76
C MET A 8 -47.55 16.78 16.61
N ALA A 9 -46.30 16.55 16.90
CA ALA A 9 -45.24 16.36 15.91
C ALA A 9 -45.53 15.20 14.97
N MET A 10 -45.97 14.03 15.49
CA MET A 10 -46.35 12.87 14.70
C MET A 10 -47.52 13.19 13.73
N ARG A 11 -48.52 13.92 14.20
CA ARG A 11 -49.63 14.33 13.33
C ARG A 11 -49.18 15.28 12.22
N HIS A 12 -48.26 16.20 12.50
CA HIS A 12 -47.68 17.11 11.51
C HIS A 12 -46.87 16.36 10.46
N LEU A 13 -46.09 15.39 10.89
CA LEU A 13 -45.29 14.49 10.01
C LEU A 13 -46.22 13.70 9.06
N LEU A 14 -47.32 13.15 9.57
CA LEU A 14 -48.28 12.38 8.78
C LEU A 14 -49.11 13.23 7.82
N LYS A 15 -49.29 14.53 8.10
CA LYS A 15 -50.08 15.45 7.24
C LYS A 15 -49.25 15.86 6.00
N ASN A 16 -47.94 16.07 6.13
CA ASN A 16 -47.09 16.58 5.06
C ASN A 16 -46.10 15.50 4.59
N LYS A 17 -46.62 14.36 4.16
CA LYS A 17 -45.83 13.15 3.84
C LYS A 17 -44.72 13.37 2.81
N ILE A 18 -45.04 14.10 1.72
CA ILE A 18 -44.08 14.32 0.61
C ILE A 18 -42.90 15.20 1.07
N GLN A 19 -43.18 16.30 1.75
CA GLN A 19 -42.17 17.22 2.23
C GLN A 19 -41.28 16.57 3.26
N ASN A 20 -41.85 15.79 4.17
CA ASN A 20 -41.07 15.03 5.17
C ASN A 20 -40.23 13.94 4.55
N LEU A 21 -40.74 13.24 3.52
CA LEU A 21 -39.99 12.25 2.79
C LEU A 21 -38.74 12.87 2.10
N ILE A 22 -38.92 14.01 1.43
CA ILE A 22 -37.81 14.73 0.80
C ILE A 22 -36.79 15.16 1.84
N SER A 23 -37.22 15.66 2.99
CA SER A 23 -36.31 16.07 4.07
C SER A 23 -35.54 14.88 4.65
N ILE A 24 -36.20 13.75 4.86
CA ILE A 24 -35.55 12.52 5.38
C ILE A 24 -34.53 11.99 4.38
N VAL A 25 -34.90 11.92 3.10
CA VAL A 25 -34.00 11.48 2.04
C VAL A 25 -32.77 12.40 1.95
N GLY A 26 -33.02 13.73 1.92
CA GLY A 26 -31.94 14.73 1.87
C GLY A 26 -30.97 14.62 3.07
N LEU A 27 -31.52 14.47 4.27
CA LEU A 27 -30.74 14.32 5.49
C LEU A 27 -29.94 13.00 5.47
N SER A 28 -30.58 11.92 5.01
CA SER A 28 -29.92 10.59 4.92
C SER A 28 -28.74 10.61 3.94
N VAL A 29 -28.92 11.24 2.78
CA VAL A 29 -27.85 11.42 1.80
C VAL A 29 -26.72 12.29 2.38
N GLY A 30 -27.07 13.38 3.06
CA GLY A 30 -26.07 14.25 3.71
C GLY A 30 -25.23 13.51 4.76
N ILE A 31 -25.87 12.72 5.62
CA ILE A 31 -25.19 11.91 6.63
C ILE A 31 -24.30 10.85 5.96
N LEU A 32 -24.78 10.21 4.89
CA LEU A 32 -24.03 9.22 4.15
C LEU A 32 -22.75 9.84 3.55
N CYS A 33 -22.88 10.95 2.83
CA CYS A 33 -21.74 11.66 2.25
C CYS A 33 -20.72 12.08 3.32
N PHE A 34 -21.20 12.65 4.42
CA PHE A 34 -20.35 13.05 5.53
C PHE A 34 -19.60 11.86 6.14
N SER A 35 -20.27 10.73 6.33
CA SER A 35 -19.67 9.49 6.86
C SER A 35 -18.59 8.95 5.93
N ILE A 36 -18.83 8.96 4.62
CA ILE A 36 -17.83 8.54 3.62
C ILE A 36 -16.62 9.48 3.66
N CYS A 37 -16.82 10.78 3.69
CA CYS A 37 -15.73 11.76 3.77
C CYS A 37 -14.88 11.56 5.05
N LEU A 38 -15.52 11.35 6.20
CA LEU A 38 -14.82 11.07 7.44
C LEU A 38 -14.03 9.74 7.37
N TYR A 39 -14.62 8.71 6.78
CA TYR A 39 -13.94 7.43 6.60
C TYR A 39 -12.72 7.57 5.69
N CYS A 40 -12.86 8.23 4.54
CA CYS A 40 -11.76 8.48 3.61
C CYS A 40 -10.65 9.32 4.27
N SER A 41 -11.01 10.37 5.01
CA SER A 41 -10.04 11.20 5.72
C SER A 41 -9.23 10.40 6.75
N ARG A 42 -9.91 9.56 7.55
CA ARG A 42 -9.22 8.67 8.50
C ARG A 42 -8.36 7.65 7.80
N PHE A 43 -8.88 7.02 6.75
CA PHE A 43 -8.14 6.03 5.99
C PHE A 43 -6.83 6.62 5.43
N ILE A 44 -6.88 7.81 4.82
CA ILE A 44 -5.68 8.50 4.31
C ILE A 44 -4.71 8.83 5.44
N SER A 45 -5.19 9.28 6.60
CA SER A 45 -4.35 9.61 7.74
C SER A 45 -3.69 8.38 8.40
N GLU A 46 -4.26 7.20 8.20
CA GLU A 46 -3.78 5.94 8.77
C GLU A 46 -2.87 5.14 7.84
N VAL A 47 -2.80 5.50 6.54
CA VAL A 47 -2.01 4.75 5.53
C VAL A 47 -0.57 4.52 5.98
N ASP A 48 0.09 5.52 6.56
CA ASP A 48 1.48 5.44 6.99
C ASP A 48 1.64 5.20 8.51
N SER A 49 0.56 4.90 9.22
CA SER A 49 0.59 4.71 10.68
C SER A 49 1.41 3.49 11.13
N CYS A 50 1.70 2.57 10.21
CA CYS A 50 2.54 1.40 10.47
C CYS A 50 4.04 1.76 10.63
N PHE A 51 4.46 2.95 10.19
CA PHE A 51 5.84 3.40 10.30
C PHE A 51 6.03 4.29 11.52
N SER A 52 7.01 3.93 12.35
CA SER A 52 7.30 4.69 13.58
C SER A 52 7.76 6.13 13.29
N ASN A 53 8.38 6.35 12.14
CA ASN A 53 9.01 7.62 11.77
C ASN A 53 8.23 8.36 10.67
N LYS A 54 6.94 8.10 10.51
CA LYS A 54 6.13 8.64 9.39
C LYS A 54 6.22 10.16 9.22
N GLU A 55 6.36 10.90 10.31
CA GLU A 55 6.45 12.37 10.28
C GLU A 55 7.81 12.90 9.83
N LEU A 56 8.82 12.03 9.81
CA LEU A 56 10.20 12.37 9.43
C LEU A 56 10.55 11.84 8.03
N ILE A 57 9.65 11.14 7.37
CA ILE A 57 9.85 10.59 6.03
C ILE A 57 9.36 11.60 5.00
N ALA A 58 10.21 11.93 4.06
CA ALA A 58 9.86 12.79 2.93
C ALA A 58 10.28 12.15 1.61
N ASP A 59 9.44 12.33 0.59
CA ASP A 59 9.76 11.89 -0.76
C ASP A 59 10.55 12.95 -1.49
N ILE A 60 11.59 12.51 -2.22
CA ILE A 60 12.38 13.36 -3.08
C ILE A 60 11.90 13.17 -4.52
N ASN A 61 11.44 14.24 -5.12
CA ASN A 61 10.97 14.25 -6.49
C ASN A 61 11.81 15.22 -7.34
N LEU A 62 11.98 14.90 -8.62
CA LEU A 62 12.63 15.81 -9.55
C LEU A 62 11.63 16.86 -10.03
N CYS A 63 12.06 18.12 -9.96
CA CYS A 63 11.34 19.23 -10.56
C CYS A 63 12.17 19.80 -11.71
N THR A 64 11.57 19.94 -12.89
CA THR A 64 12.22 20.61 -13.99
C THR A 64 12.20 22.13 -13.78
N THR A 65 13.08 22.83 -14.48
CA THR A 65 13.09 24.28 -14.50
C THR A 65 11.78 24.92 -15.00
N ARG A 66 10.91 24.12 -15.64
CA ARG A 66 9.57 24.53 -16.09
C ARG A 66 8.48 24.30 -15.04
N GLY A 67 8.83 23.68 -13.90
CA GLY A 67 7.89 23.37 -12.82
C GLY A 67 7.20 22.01 -12.95
N ASP A 68 7.56 21.18 -13.93
CA ASP A 68 7.01 19.84 -14.06
C ASP A 68 7.59 18.92 -12.98
N LEU A 69 6.74 18.23 -12.25
CA LEU A 69 7.12 17.24 -11.23
C LEU A 69 7.21 15.86 -11.86
N TYR A 70 8.36 15.22 -11.71
CA TYR A 70 8.54 13.82 -12.07
C TYR A 70 8.60 12.98 -10.80
N PHE A 71 7.70 12.02 -10.70
CA PHE A 71 7.72 11.05 -9.61
C PHE A 71 8.82 10.02 -9.87
N GLY A 72 9.77 9.99 -8.97
CA GLY A 72 10.91 9.09 -9.02
C GLY A 72 12.20 9.77 -9.52
N ILE A 73 13.29 9.21 -9.09
CA ILE A 73 14.65 9.68 -9.36
C ILE A 73 15.43 8.57 -10.05
N PRO A 74 16.21 8.86 -11.11
CA PRO A 74 17.10 7.87 -11.70
C PRO A 74 18.10 7.33 -10.66
N ALA A 75 18.43 6.05 -10.74
CA ALA A 75 19.34 5.40 -9.79
C ALA A 75 20.72 6.10 -9.73
N THR A 76 21.19 6.64 -10.85
CA THR A 76 22.44 7.42 -10.92
C THR A 76 22.41 8.68 -10.05
N THR A 77 21.28 9.37 -10.02
CA THR A 77 21.09 10.57 -9.20
C THR A 77 21.06 10.25 -7.70
N ILE A 78 20.58 9.07 -7.33
CA ILE A 78 20.57 8.62 -5.92
C ILE A 78 21.99 8.50 -5.37
N GLU A 79 22.92 7.96 -6.16
CA GLU A 79 24.32 7.85 -5.75
C GLU A 79 24.98 9.24 -5.59
N GLU A 80 24.61 10.20 -6.42
CA GLU A 80 25.08 11.58 -6.29
C GLU A 80 24.47 12.24 -5.05
N LEU A 81 23.18 12.08 -4.80
CA LEU A 81 22.52 12.59 -3.60
C LEU A 81 23.14 12.04 -2.32
N ARG A 82 23.57 10.78 -2.29
CA ARG A 82 24.25 10.18 -1.15
C ARG A 82 25.62 10.80 -0.85
N LYS A 83 26.28 11.38 -1.85
CA LYS A 83 27.55 12.09 -1.68
C LYS A 83 27.34 13.49 -1.09
N LEU A 84 26.18 14.08 -1.31
CA LEU A 84 25.82 15.35 -0.74
C LEU A 84 25.43 15.13 0.73
N ARG A 85 25.98 15.94 1.63
CA ARG A 85 25.57 15.94 3.03
C ARG A 85 24.59 17.08 3.25
N PHE A 86 23.43 16.72 3.74
CA PHE A 86 22.42 17.68 4.15
C PHE A 86 22.29 17.58 5.67
N ASP A 87 22.44 18.68 6.37
CA ASP A 87 22.41 18.70 7.85
C ASP A 87 21.07 18.23 8.41
N GLU A 88 19.99 18.37 7.63
CA GLU A 88 18.61 18.03 8.00
C GLU A 88 18.20 16.60 7.61
N VAL A 89 18.99 15.92 6.77
CA VAL A 89 18.69 14.58 6.28
C VAL A 89 19.62 13.55 6.89
N GLN A 90 19.05 12.64 7.67
CA GLN A 90 19.82 11.60 8.36
C GLN A 90 20.22 10.46 7.45
N ASP A 91 19.27 9.97 6.63
CA ASP A 91 19.49 8.83 5.75
C ASP A 91 18.62 8.91 4.49
N PHE A 92 19.14 8.34 3.41
CA PHE A 92 18.43 8.17 2.16
C PHE A 92 18.23 6.68 1.89
N THR A 93 17.01 6.29 1.58
CA THR A 93 16.72 4.97 1.03
C THR A 93 16.02 5.14 -0.31
N PHE A 94 16.15 4.17 -1.18
CA PHE A 94 15.37 4.13 -2.39
C PHE A 94 14.52 2.86 -2.46
N THR A 95 13.40 3.00 -3.09
CA THR A 95 12.53 1.88 -3.44
C THR A 95 12.27 1.94 -4.93
N VAL A 96 12.42 0.82 -5.61
CA VAL A 96 11.87 0.73 -6.96
C VAL A 96 10.36 0.60 -6.82
N TYR A 97 9.64 1.45 -7.53
CA TYR A 97 8.17 1.50 -7.44
C TYR A 97 7.57 0.10 -7.52
N PRO A 98 6.62 -0.23 -6.66
CA PRO A 98 6.00 -1.54 -6.66
C PRO A 98 5.46 -1.85 -8.05
N ARG A 99 5.92 -2.95 -8.64
CA ARG A 99 5.45 -3.38 -9.95
C ARG A 99 4.62 -4.63 -9.78
N GLU A 100 3.41 -4.57 -10.31
CA GLU A 100 2.54 -5.72 -10.41
C GLU A 100 2.94 -6.53 -11.63
N ARG A 101 3.36 -7.76 -11.41
CA ARG A 101 3.80 -8.64 -12.48
C ARG A 101 3.32 -10.06 -12.23
N SER A 102 3.18 -10.81 -13.31
CA SER A 102 2.90 -12.23 -13.23
C SER A 102 4.21 -13.00 -13.13
N TYR A 103 4.28 -13.91 -12.16
CA TYR A 103 5.42 -14.77 -11.93
C TYR A 103 5.03 -16.23 -11.89
N ASN A 104 5.93 -17.09 -12.32
CA ASN A 104 5.93 -18.49 -11.92
C ASN A 104 6.81 -18.62 -10.67
N VAL A 105 6.25 -19.21 -9.63
CA VAL A 105 6.94 -19.43 -8.37
C VAL A 105 7.23 -20.91 -8.23
N GLU A 106 8.50 -21.29 -8.25
CA GLU A 106 8.93 -22.65 -7.99
C GLU A 106 9.51 -22.74 -6.56
N ILE A 107 8.94 -23.63 -5.74
CA ILE A 107 9.32 -23.82 -4.33
C ILE A 107 10.13 -25.08 -4.14
N LYS A 108 9.82 -26.13 -4.90
CA LYS A 108 10.49 -27.43 -4.89
C LYS A 108 10.59 -27.92 -6.31
N GLU A 109 11.61 -28.76 -6.57
CA GLU A 109 11.92 -29.33 -7.86
C GLU A 109 10.69 -29.69 -8.68
N GLY A 110 10.46 -28.94 -9.75
CA GLY A 110 9.48 -29.22 -10.79
C GLY A 110 8.03 -28.79 -10.52
N LYS A 111 7.71 -28.15 -9.40
CA LYS A 111 6.37 -27.65 -9.16
C LYS A 111 6.34 -26.12 -9.24
N GLU A 112 5.98 -25.61 -10.40
CA GLU A 112 5.70 -24.20 -10.62
C GLU A 112 4.25 -23.87 -10.25
N LEU A 113 4.07 -22.79 -9.51
CA LEU A 113 2.77 -22.22 -9.21
C LEU A 113 2.68 -20.85 -9.90
N PRO A 114 1.72 -20.66 -10.80
CA PRO A 114 1.52 -19.36 -11.41
C PRO A 114 0.90 -18.39 -10.39
N TYR A 115 1.50 -17.23 -10.27
CA TYR A 115 0.96 -16.11 -9.49
C TYR A 115 0.77 -14.91 -10.40
N ASP A 116 -0.47 -14.55 -10.61
CA ASP A 116 -0.84 -13.32 -11.29
C ASP A 116 -0.92 -12.18 -10.27
N HIS A 117 -0.58 -10.98 -10.70
CA HIS A 117 -0.66 -9.78 -9.87
C HIS A 117 0.17 -9.83 -8.57
N LEU A 118 1.38 -10.38 -8.65
CA LEU A 118 2.31 -10.33 -7.53
C LEU A 118 3.00 -8.96 -7.49
N MET A 119 2.77 -8.21 -6.42
CA MET A 119 3.47 -6.96 -6.20
C MET A 119 4.86 -7.22 -5.63
N THR A 120 5.87 -6.74 -6.33
CA THR A 120 7.26 -6.81 -5.89
C THR A 120 7.85 -5.41 -5.77
N MET A 121 8.64 -5.18 -4.76
CA MET A 121 9.35 -3.93 -4.52
C MET A 121 10.83 -4.25 -4.23
N GLU A 122 11.70 -3.59 -4.96
CA GLU A 122 13.13 -3.66 -4.69
C GLU A 122 13.50 -2.55 -3.72
N VAL A 123 14.27 -2.90 -2.69
CA VAL A 123 14.68 -1.98 -1.62
C VAL A 123 16.16 -2.13 -1.33
N ASP A 124 16.78 -1.08 -0.82
CA ASP A 124 18.15 -1.12 -0.36
C ASP A 124 18.28 -1.55 1.12
N SER A 125 19.50 -1.68 1.59
CA SER A 125 19.79 -2.08 2.98
C SER A 125 19.33 -1.05 4.00
N LEU A 126 19.22 0.23 3.63
CA LEU A 126 18.80 1.33 4.50
C LEU A 126 17.28 1.45 4.65
N PHE A 127 16.52 0.73 3.81
CA PHE A 127 15.06 0.74 3.85
C PHE A 127 14.49 0.52 5.25
N ARG A 128 15.03 -0.46 6.00
CA ARG A 128 14.59 -0.74 7.36
C ARG A 128 14.83 0.41 8.31
N LYS A 129 15.91 1.17 8.14
CA LYS A 129 16.25 2.29 9.00
C LYS A 129 15.27 3.45 8.84
N VAL A 130 14.84 3.68 7.61
CA VAL A 130 13.88 4.75 7.28
C VAL A 130 12.45 4.30 7.56
N PHE A 131 12.00 3.17 7.02
CA PHE A 131 10.62 2.71 7.10
C PHE A 131 10.29 1.82 8.30
N THR A 132 11.28 1.35 9.04
CA THR A 132 11.11 0.54 10.27
C THR A 132 10.06 -0.60 10.15
N PRO A 133 10.09 -1.45 9.10
CA PRO A 133 9.10 -2.50 8.93
C PRO A 133 9.19 -3.52 10.06
N ARG A 134 8.03 -3.99 10.54
CA ARG A 134 7.98 -5.02 11.58
C ARG A 134 8.31 -6.39 11.00
N ILE A 135 9.46 -6.93 11.37
CA ILE A 135 9.87 -8.29 11.02
C ILE A 135 9.21 -9.27 12.02
N LEU A 136 8.43 -10.21 11.52
CA LEU A 136 7.75 -11.21 12.33
C LEU A 136 8.63 -12.44 12.58
N GLN A 137 9.41 -12.84 11.58
CA GLN A 137 10.30 -14.00 11.62
C GLN A 137 11.54 -13.71 10.75
N GLY A 138 12.69 -14.23 11.16
CA GLY A 138 13.98 -14.00 10.48
C GLY A 138 14.66 -12.71 10.93
N SER A 139 15.66 -12.28 10.17
CA SER A 139 16.43 -11.07 10.42
C SER A 139 16.63 -10.28 9.15
N TRP A 140 16.43 -8.97 9.25
CA TRP A 140 16.71 -8.04 8.16
C TRP A 140 18.20 -8.02 7.82
N GLU A 141 19.06 -8.05 8.82
CA GLU A 141 20.50 -8.00 8.66
C GLU A 141 21.02 -9.21 7.84
N VAL A 142 20.44 -10.38 8.09
CA VAL A 142 20.76 -11.58 7.31
C VAL A 142 20.25 -11.44 5.88
N ALA A 143 19.02 -10.96 5.69
CA ALA A 143 18.43 -10.78 4.38
C ALA A 143 19.19 -9.73 3.55
N SER A 144 19.54 -8.58 4.14
CA SER A 144 20.24 -7.49 3.42
C SER A 144 21.69 -7.87 3.02
N ASN A 145 22.32 -8.80 3.73
CA ASN A 145 23.67 -9.28 3.45
C ASN A 145 23.69 -10.55 2.57
N THR A 146 22.53 -11.13 2.29
CA THR A 146 22.41 -12.33 1.48
C THR A 146 21.99 -11.95 0.06
N PRO A 147 22.82 -12.23 -0.96
CA PRO A 147 22.44 -11.98 -2.35
C PRO A 147 21.14 -12.71 -2.71
N ASN A 148 20.27 -12.03 -3.44
CA ASN A 148 18.98 -12.57 -3.89
C ASN A 148 18.02 -13.00 -2.74
N ALA A 149 18.18 -12.46 -1.54
CA ALA A 149 17.23 -12.71 -0.47
C ALA A 149 15.89 -12.02 -0.77
N ILE A 150 14.81 -12.68 -0.37
CA ILE A 150 13.45 -12.17 -0.55
C ILE A 150 12.79 -12.11 0.82
N ILE A 151 12.14 -11.00 1.10
CA ILE A 151 11.30 -10.82 2.29
C ILE A 151 9.84 -10.92 1.84
N LEU A 152 9.10 -11.81 2.45
CA LEU A 152 7.70 -12.06 2.11
C LEU A 152 6.77 -11.41 3.13
N THR A 153 5.64 -10.92 2.65
CA THR A 153 4.54 -10.58 3.56
C THR A 153 3.99 -11.86 4.20
N ARG A 154 3.44 -11.75 5.42
CA ARG A 154 2.84 -12.89 6.12
C ARG A 154 1.77 -13.60 5.29
N SER A 155 0.93 -12.84 4.60
CA SER A 155 -0.14 -13.37 3.74
C SER A 155 0.41 -14.16 2.56
N LEU A 156 1.46 -13.64 1.91
CA LEU A 156 2.09 -14.31 0.79
C LEU A 156 2.84 -15.56 1.25
N ALA A 157 3.58 -15.50 2.36
CA ALA A 157 4.26 -16.66 2.93
C ALA A 157 3.28 -17.81 3.23
N LYS A 158 2.16 -17.51 3.87
CA LYS A 158 1.11 -18.51 4.13
C LYS A 158 0.50 -19.07 2.84
N ARG A 159 0.30 -18.25 1.84
CA ARG A 159 -0.26 -18.68 0.55
C ARG A 159 0.69 -19.60 -0.23
N ILE A 160 2.00 -19.33 -0.15
CA ILE A 160 3.02 -20.11 -0.87
C ILE A 160 3.39 -21.39 -0.13
N PHE A 161 3.65 -21.30 1.18
CA PHE A 161 4.18 -22.41 1.98
C PHE A 161 3.13 -23.11 2.85
N GLY A 162 1.94 -22.53 3.01
CA GLY A 162 0.92 -23.02 3.92
C GLY A 162 1.05 -22.44 5.33
N GLU A 163 0.09 -22.76 6.21
CA GLU A 163 0.05 -22.18 7.56
C GLU A 163 1.07 -22.78 8.53
N SER A 164 1.42 -24.04 8.34
CA SER A 164 2.25 -24.83 9.27
C SER A 164 3.72 -24.88 8.89
N GLU A 165 4.09 -24.42 7.72
CA GLU A 165 5.46 -24.55 7.22
C GLU A 165 6.27 -23.27 7.46
N ASN A 166 7.50 -23.43 7.99
CA ASN A 166 8.41 -22.30 8.18
C ASN A 166 9.07 -21.91 6.84
N PRO A 167 8.88 -20.70 6.32
CA PRO A 167 9.45 -20.27 5.04
C PRO A 167 10.91 -19.84 5.12
N ILE A 168 11.48 -19.66 6.33
CA ILE A 168 12.84 -19.13 6.51
C ILE A 168 13.88 -20.11 5.98
N GLY A 169 14.82 -19.58 5.18
CA GLY A 169 15.92 -20.36 4.60
C GLY A 169 15.51 -21.23 3.41
N LYS A 170 14.24 -21.21 3.01
CA LYS A 170 13.81 -21.94 1.80
C LYS A 170 14.19 -21.16 0.56
N ARG A 171 14.50 -21.91 -0.48
CA ARG A 171 14.74 -21.35 -1.81
C ARG A 171 13.46 -21.31 -2.60
N MET A 172 13.28 -20.22 -3.34
CA MET A 172 12.22 -20.07 -4.32
C MET A 172 12.80 -19.44 -5.59
N ILE A 173 12.29 -19.83 -6.73
CA ILE A 173 12.65 -19.25 -8.02
C ILE A 173 11.45 -18.45 -8.50
N LEU A 174 11.70 -17.19 -8.81
CA LEU A 174 10.70 -16.28 -9.39
C LEU A 174 11.04 -16.07 -10.86
N THR A 175 10.27 -16.66 -11.75
CA THR A 175 10.40 -16.44 -13.19
C THR A 175 9.31 -15.51 -13.66
N GLN A 176 9.68 -14.33 -14.12
CA GLN A 176 8.71 -13.37 -14.66
C GLN A 176 8.09 -13.93 -15.95
N ARG A 177 6.77 -14.00 -15.99
CA ARG A 177 6.04 -14.31 -17.22
C ARG A 177 5.97 -13.05 -18.09
N LEU A 178 6.65 -13.09 -19.22
CA LEU A 178 6.45 -12.10 -20.26
C LEU A 178 5.14 -12.46 -20.98
N PHE A 179 4.19 -11.55 -21.02
CA PHE A 179 3.06 -11.67 -21.92
C PHE A 179 3.61 -11.49 -23.34
N THR A 180 3.91 -12.58 -23.99
CA THR A 180 3.94 -12.56 -25.45
C THR A 180 2.50 -12.29 -25.89
N ALA A 181 2.29 -11.16 -26.56
CA ALA A 181 1.02 -10.93 -27.25
C ALA A 181 0.73 -12.18 -28.11
N PRO A 182 -0.51 -12.68 -28.13
CA PRO A 182 -0.84 -13.78 -29.02
C PRO A 182 -0.44 -13.35 -30.42
N ASP A 183 0.36 -14.19 -31.08
CA ASP A 183 0.73 -13.99 -32.46
C ASP A 183 -0.55 -13.83 -33.27
N THR A 184 -0.92 -12.59 -33.56
CA THR A 184 -1.90 -12.26 -34.58
C THR A 184 -1.19 -12.29 -35.91
N THR A 185 -0.78 -13.46 -36.33
CA THR A 185 -0.48 -13.69 -37.75
C THR A 185 -1.76 -14.19 -38.40
N PRO A 186 -2.23 -13.47 -39.45
CA PRO A 186 -3.43 -13.84 -40.20
C PRO A 186 -3.25 -15.12 -41.01
#